data_bb8d89a45899e26834d92b372fdba6fd
#
_entry.id   bb8d89a45899e26834d92b372fdba6fd
#
_cell.length_a   1.000
_cell.length_b   1.000
_cell.length_c   1.000
_cell.angle_alpha   90.00
_cell.angle_beta   90.00
_cell.angle_gamma   90.00
#
_symmetry.space_group_name_H-M   'P 1'
#
loop_
_entity.id
_entity.type
_entity.pdbx_description
1 polymer ?
#
loop_
_entity_poly.entity_id
_entity_poly.type
_entity_poly.pdbx_seq_one_letter_code
_entity_poly.pdbx_strand_id
1 'polypeptide(L)'
;MKTKSLLVLLFITICTIGYAQKSDYSIFDKKFNFYIANDLGRNGYYDQKPIAELMGTMAEEIGPEFVVATGDIHHFEGVRSVNDPLWMTNYELIYSHPELMIDWFPVLGNHEYRGNTQAVLDYSNISRRWSMPARYYT
;
A
#
# COMPACT_ATOMS: atom_id res chain seq x y z
N MET A 1 -33.68 -38.53 26.55
CA MET A 1 -33.43 -37.13 26.21
C MET A 1 -31.96 -36.69 26.48
N LYS A 2 -30.93 -37.45 26.18
CA LYS A 2 -29.54 -37.07 26.49
C LYS A 2 -28.58 -37.08 25.27
N THR A 3 -29.07 -37.38 24.09
CA THR A 3 -28.23 -37.49 22.87
C THR A 3 -28.16 -36.25 21.99
N LYS A 4 -29.01 -35.25 22.19
CA LYS A 4 -29.03 -34.01 21.37
C LYS A 4 -28.01 -32.95 21.81
N SER A 5 -27.58 -32.96 23.08
CA SER A 5 -26.61 -31.98 23.59
C SER A 5 -25.15 -32.28 23.19
N LEU A 6 -24.84 -33.54 22.90
CA LEU A 6 -23.48 -33.93 22.55
C LEU A 6 -23.09 -33.54 21.10
N LEU A 7 -24.08 -33.52 20.19
CA LEU A 7 -23.85 -33.12 18.79
C LEU A 7 -23.62 -31.61 18.62
N VAL A 8 -24.21 -30.77 19.44
CA VAL A 8 -24.03 -29.32 19.39
C VAL A 8 -22.63 -28.90 19.89
N LEU A 9 -22.11 -29.63 20.89
CA LEU A 9 -20.73 -29.33 21.38
C LEU A 9 -19.66 -29.72 20.36
N LEU A 10 -19.88 -30.78 19.59
CA LEU A 10 -18.90 -31.22 18.56
C LEU A 10 -18.84 -30.25 17.38
N PHE A 11 -19.96 -29.58 17.05
CA PHE A 11 -19.98 -28.59 15.94
C PHE A 11 -19.31 -27.27 16.30
N ILE A 12 -19.30 -26.88 17.58
CA ILE A 12 -18.65 -25.64 18.04
C ILE A 12 -17.12 -25.78 18.06
N THR A 13 -16.60 -26.99 18.26
CA THR A 13 -15.17 -27.25 18.35
C THR A 13 -14.47 -27.29 16.97
N ILE A 14 -15.22 -27.48 15.89
CA ILE A 14 -14.67 -27.55 14.53
C ILE A 14 -14.56 -26.16 13.85
N CYS A 15 -15.30 -25.16 14.34
CA CYS A 15 -15.30 -23.80 13.78
C CYS A 15 -14.16 -22.88 14.23
N THR A 16 -13.25 -23.32 15.09
CA THR A 16 -12.24 -22.43 15.69
C THR A 16 -10.78 -22.68 15.27
N ILE A 17 -10.54 -23.54 14.28
CA ILE A 17 -9.17 -23.77 13.79
C ILE A 17 -9.05 -23.27 12.34
N GLY A 18 -9.33 -21.98 12.15
CA GLY A 18 -8.75 -21.23 11.03
C GLY A 18 -7.37 -20.72 11.46
N TYR A 19 -6.35 -21.53 11.38
CA TYR A 19 -5.00 -21.02 11.47
C TYR A 19 -4.77 -20.13 10.24
N ALA A 20 -4.70 -18.82 10.45
CA ALA A 20 -4.09 -17.96 9.46
C ALA A 20 -2.65 -18.50 9.25
N GLN A 21 -2.38 -19.08 8.10
CA GLN A 21 -1.06 -19.54 7.77
C GLN A 21 -0.16 -18.30 7.73
N LYS A 22 0.73 -18.16 8.71
CA LYS A 22 1.72 -17.08 8.69
C LYS A 22 2.60 -17.30 7.46
N SER A 23 2.67 -16.30 6.59
CA SER A 23 3.57 -16.34 5.44
C SER A 23 5.01 -16.39 5.93
N ASP A 24 5.82 -17.23 5.33
CA ASP A 24 7.26 -17.30 5.61
C ASP A 24 8.02 -16.41 4.62
N TYR A 25 8.50 -15.28 5.10
CA TYR A 25 9.28 -14.33 4.33
C TYR A 25 10.79 -14.48 4.53
N SER A 26 11.24 -15.53 5.20
CA SER A 26 12.67 -15.77 5.51
C SER A 26 13.59 -15.80 4.29
N ILE A 27 13.04 -16.09 3.09
CA ILE A 27 13.77 -16.03 1.82
C ILE A 27 14.27 -14.62 1.47
N PHE A 28 13.65 -13.58 2.05
CA PHE A 28 14.01 -12.17 1.84
C PHE A 28 14.97 -11.65 2.93
N ASP A 29 15.22 -12.43 3.99
CA ASP A 29 16.13 -12.02 5.07
C ASP A 29 17.52 -11.74 4.50
N LYS A 30 18.12 -10.60 4.95
CA LYS A 30 19.45 -10.13 4.49
C LYS A 30 19.57 -9.94 2.97
N LYS A 31 18.46 -9.70 2.29
CA LYS A 31 18.43 -9.34 0.87
C LYS A 31 18.21 -7.85 0.71
N PHE A 32 18.54 -7.34 -0.47
CA PHE A 32 18.12 -6.02 -0.90
C PHE A 32 16.69 -6.12 -1.42
N ASN A 33 15.74 -5.60 -0.67
CA ASN A 33 14.32 -5.70 -0.97
C ASN A 33 13.76 -4.32 -1.30
N PHE A 34 12.82 -4.26 -2.20
CA PHE A 34 12.02 -3.07 -2.50
C PHE A 34 10.65 -3.48 -3.04
N TYR A 35 9.70 -2.55 -2.98
CA TYR A 35 8.39 -2.75 -3.58
C TYR A 35 8.32 -2.15 -4.99
N ILE A 36 7.61 -2.81 -5.89
CA ILE A 36 7.11 -2.23 -7.13
C ILE A 36 5.58 -2.28 -7.05
N ALA A 37 4.94 -1.13 -7.17
CA ALA A 37 3.50 -1.02 -7.05
C ALA A 37 2.93 -0.01 -8.05
N ASN A 38 1.74 -0.28 -8.59
CA ASN A 38 1.04 0.58 -9.53
C ASN A 38 -0.46 0.66 -9.20
N ASP A 39 -1.18 1.56 -9.85
CA ASP A 39 -2.63 1.75 -9.66
C ASP A 39 -3.03 1.98 -8.18
N LEU A 40 -2.21 2.70 -7.46
CA LEU A 40 -2.23 2.76 -6.01
C LEU A 40 -3.36 3.60 -5.42
N GLY A 41 -3.93 4.54 -6.19
CA GLY A 41 -4.86 5.52 -5.65
C GLY A 41 -6.32 5.25 -5.95
N ARG A 42 -7.11 4.95 -4.93
CA ARG A 42 -8.55 4.72 -5.01
C ARG A 42 -9.33 5.40 -3.87
N ASN A 43 -8.77 6.46 -3.27
CA ASN A 43 -9.36 7.15 -2.12
C ASN A 43 -9.69 6.22 -0.93
N GLY A 44 -8.93 5.16 -0.76
CA GLY A 44 -9.15 4.15 0.27
C GLY A 44 -10.28 3.17 -0.02
N TYR A 45 -10.86 3.22 -1.22
CA TYR A 45 -11.89 2.27 -1.67
C TYR A 45 -11.27 1.02 -2.30
N TYR A 46 -12.13 0.04 -2.55
CA TYR A 46 -11.75 -1.29 -3.02
C TYR A 46 -10.76 -1.93 -2.05
N ASP A 47 -9.75 -2.60 -2.57
CA ASP A 47 -8.74 -3.28 -1.73
C ASP A 47 -7.52 -2.40 -1.39
N GLN A 48 -7.57 -1.08 -1.65
CA GLN A 48 -6.42 -0.19 -1.43
C GLN A 48 -5.93 -0.23 0.03
N LYS A 49 -6.84 -0.08 1.00
CA LYS A 49 -6.47 -0.11 2.43
C LYS A 49 -5.95 -1.48 2.89
N PRO A 50 -6.64 -2.59 2.61
CA PRO A 50 -6.12 -3.92 2.92
C PRO A 50 -4.75 -4.22 2.29
N ILE A 51 -4.51 -3.77 1.07
CA ILE A 51 -3.21 -3.94 0.40
C ILE A 51 -2.14 -3.08 1.09
N ALA A 52 -2.43 -1.84 1.41
CA ALA A 52 -1.49 -0.96 2.11
C ALA A 52 -1.12 -1.51 3.50
N GLU A 53 -2.09 -2.05 4.24
CA GLU A 53 -1.87 -2.73 5.52
C GLU A 53 -0.98 -3.97 5.36
N LEU A 54 -1.26 -4.80 4.35
CA LEU A 54 -0.45 -5.96 4.04
C LEU A 54 0.98 -5.58 3.67
N MET A 55 1.16 -4.54 2.84
CA MET A 55 2.48 -4.01 2.49
C MET A 55 3.26 -3.59 3.74
N GLY A 56 2.60 -2.89 4.67
CA GLY A 56 3.21 -2.47 5.95
C GLY A 56 3.62 -3.67 6.81
N THR A 57 2.72 -4.63 7.00
CA THR A 57 3.00 -5.84 7.78
C THR A 57 4.12 -6.69 7.17
N MET A 58 4.15 -6.81 5.85
CA MET A 58 5.26 -7.48 5.16
C MET A 58 6.56 -6.72 5.34
N ALA A 59 6.52 -5.39 5.31
CA ALA A 59 7.71 -4.56 5.46
C ALA A 59 8.40 -4.74 6.81
N GLU A 60 7.66 -5.03 7.89
CA GLU A 60 8.23 -5.39 9.20
C GLU A 60 9.16 -6.61 9.14
N GLU A 61 8.86 -7.55 8.25
CA GLU A 61 9.61 -8.80 8.12
C GLU A 61 10.72 -8.72 7.06
N ILE A 62 10.47 -8.02 5.92
CA ILE A 62 11.41 -8.03 4.79
C ILE A 62 12.33 -6.80 4.72
N GLY A 63 12.02 -5.71 5.44
CA GLY A 63 12.80 -4.49 5.47
C GLY A 63 13.05 -3.88 4.09
N PRO A 64 12.02 -3.42 3.35
CA PRO A 64 12.23 -2.83 2.04
C PRO A 64 12.96 -1.49 2.14
N GLU A 65 13.89 -1.23 1.23
CA GLU A 65 14.68 0.00 1.19
C GLU A 65 13.87 1.18 0.62
N PHE A 66 12.99 0.91 -0.36
CA PHE A 66 12.18 1.91 -1.03
C PHE A 66 10.98 1.31 -1.76
N VAL A 67 10.12 2.17 -2.30
CA VAL A 67 9.01 1.80 -3.17
C VAL A 67 9.19 2.46 -4.54
N VAL A 68 9.09 1.69 -5.62
CA VAL A 68 8.92 2.20 -6.98
C VAL A 68 7.42 2.22 -7.29
N ALA A 69 6.84 3.42 -7.42
CA ALA A 69 5.44 3.59 -7.73
C ALA A 69 5.26 3.86 -9.24
N THR A 70 4.80 2.84 -9.98
CA THR A 70 4.83 2.84 -11.44
C THR A 70 3.62 3.50 -12.11
N GLY A 71 3.09 4.54 -11.49
CA GLY A 71 2.02 5.39 -12.03
C GLY A 71 0.64 5.08 -11.48
N ASP A 72 -0.31 5.91 -11.90
CA ASP A 72 -1.73 5.84 -11.53
C ASP A 72 -1.96 5.86 -10.01
N ILE A 73 -1.29 6.81 -9.35
CA ILE A 73 -1.38 6.99 -7.90
C ILE A 73 -2.61 7.83 -7.54
N HIS A 74 -3.16 8.57 -8.50
CA HIS A 74 -4.30 9.47 -8.28
C HIS A 74 -5.41 9.23 -9.30
N HIS A 75 -6.20 8.19 -9.08
CA HIS A 75 -7.42 7.97 -9.88
C HIS A 75 -8.52 8.97 -9.45
N PHE A 76 -9.35 9.50 -10.40
CA PHE A 76 -9.35 9.17 -11.83
C PHE A 76 -8.71 10.29 -12.66
N GLU A 77 -8.62 11.51 -12.13
CA GLU A 77 -8.28 12.73 -12.88
C GLU A 77 -6.91 13.31 -12.47
N GLY A 78 -6.10 12.56 -11.75
CA GLY A 78 -4.87 13.07 -11.18
C GLY A 78 -5.10 14.14 -10.10
N VAL A 79 -4.04 14.79 -9.66
CA VAL A 79 -4.09 15.91 -8.70
C VAL A 79 -4.14 17.26 -9.42
N ARG A 80 -4.72 18.26 -8.77
CA ARG A 80 -4.82 19.63 -9.29
C ARG A 80 -3.68 20.53 -8.84
N SER A 81 -3.14 20.25 -7.65
CA SER A 81 -2.06 21.02 -7.02
C SER A 81 -1.35 20.18 -5.97
N VAL A 82 -0.27 20.68 -5.41
CA VAL A 82 0.42 20.08 -4.24
C VAL A 82 -0.44 20.07 -2.97
N ASN A 83 -1.50 20.87 -2.93
CA ASN A 83 -2.44 20.93 -1.80
C ASN A 83 -3.76 20.17 -2.09
N ASP A 84 -3.82 19.38 -3.16
CA ASP A 84 -5.01 18.59 -3.47
C ASP A 84 -5.27 17.57 -2.36
N PRO A 85 -6.50 17.47 -1.81
CA PRO A 85 -6.85 16.47 -0.80
C PRO A 85 -6.57 15.02 -1.22
N LEU A 86 -6.49 14.74 -2.52
CA LEU A 86 -6.17 13.41 -3.05
C LEU A 86 -4.80 12.92 -2.57
N TRP A 87 -3.85 13.80 -2.27
CA TRP A 87 -2.58 13.39 -1.67
C TRP A 87 -2.78 12.66 -0.36
N MET A 88 -3.69 13.17 0.48
CA MET A 88 -3.99 12.55 1.77
C MET A 88 -4.78 11.25 1.59
N THR A 89 -5.81 11.25 0.75
CA THR A 89 -6.76 10.13 0.66
C THR A 89 -6.30 9.01 -0.27
N ASN A 90 -5.35 9.25 -1.16
CA ASN A 90 -4.76 8.23 -2.03
C ASN A 90 -3.39 7.75 -1.56
N TYR A 91 -2.63 8.58 -0.84
CA TYR A 91 -1.24 8.29 -0.56
C TYR A 91 -0.90 8.39 0.93
N GLU A 92 -0.88 9.59 1.52
CA GLU A 92 -0.30 9.81 2.85
C GLU A 92 -1.00 9.01 3.96
N LEU A 93 -2.34 9.03 4.00
CA LEU A 93 -3.13 8.34 5.03
C LEU A 93 -3.34 6.86 4.73
N ILE A 94 -3.15 6.44 3.49
CA ILE A 94 -3.32 5.06 3.09
C ILE A 94 -2.06 4.25 3.39
N TYR A 95 -0.92 4.71 2.88
CA TYR A 95 0.38 4.05 3.05
C TYR A 95 1.10 4.62 4.27
N SER A 96 0.40 4.68 5.41
CA SER A 96 0.85 5.34 6.64
C SER A 96 1.51 4.41 7.66
N HIS A 97 1.69 3.13 7.32
CA HIS A 97 2.41 2.20 8.18
C HIS A 97 3.85 2.70 8.43
N PRO A 98 4.39 2.62 9.66
CA PRO A 98 5.74 3.11 9.98
C PRO A 98 6.82 2.59 9.02
N GLU A 99 6.77 1.31 8.65
CA GLU A 99 7.74 0.67 7.76
C GLU A 99 7.58 1.10 6.28
N LEU A 100 6.54 1.85 5.95
CA LEU A 100 6.35 2.47 4.62
C LEU A 100 6.76 3.95 4.60
N MET A 101 7.34 4.48 5.71
CA MET A 101 7.91 5.84 5.78
C MET A 101 9.32 5.90 5.16
N ILE A 102 9.55 5.11 4.13
CA ILE A 102 10.75 5.02 3.30
C ILE A 102 10.58 5.86 2.02
N ASP A 103 11.63 5.93 1.19
CA ASP A 103 11.59 6.68 -0.05
C ASP A 103 10.64 6.03 -1.09
N TRP A 104 9.84 6.84 -1.73
CA TRP A 104 8.97 6.47 -2.83
C TRP A 104 9.45 7.16 -4.11
N PHE A 105 9.74 6.37 -5.13
CA PHE A 105 10.18 6.82 -6.45
C PHE A 105 9.05 6.63 -7.47
N PRO A 106 8.19 7.63 -7.66
CA PRO A 106 7.06 7.53 -8.57
C PRO A 106 7.43 7.86 -10.01
N VAL A 107 6.63 7.32 -10.94
CA VAL A 107 6.56 7.80 -12.32
C VAL A 107 5.12 8.19 -12.64
N LEU A 108 4.93 9.00 -13.68
CA LEU A 108 3.59 9.42 -14.13
C LEU A 108 2.90 8.30 -14.89
N GLY A 109 1.70 7.92 -14.44
CA GLY A 109 0.77 7.10 -15.21
C GLY A 109 -0.19 7.95 -16.04
N ASN A 110 -1.08 7.31 -16.78
CA ASN A 110 -2.02 8.03 -17.63
C ASN A 110 -3.06 8.86 -16.84
N HIS A 111 -3.33 8.50 -15.59
CA HIS A 111 -4.23 9.27 -14.72
C HIS A 111 -3.58 10.58 -14.25
N GLU A 112 -2.28 10.59 -13.94
CA GLU A 112 -1.56 11.82 -13.61
C GLU A 112 -1.56 12.82 -14.77
N TYR A 113 -1.53 12.35 -16.02
CA TYR A 113 -1.62 13.22 -17.22
C TYR A 113 -2.99 13.86 -17.44
N ARG A 114 -4.03 13.43 -16.75
CA ARG A 114 -5.32 14.10 -16.75
C ARG A 114 -5.37 15.29 -15.78
N GLY A 115 -4.49 15.27 -14.78
CA GLY A 115 -4.35 16.34 -13.79
C GLY A 115 -3.16 17.26 -14.06
N ASN A 116 -2.63 17.82 -12.99
CA ASN A 116 -1.46 18.69 -13.03
C ASN A 116 -0.18 17.87 -12.77
N THR A 117 0.47 17.43 -13.83
CA THR A 117 1.72 16.66 -13.72
C THR A 117 2.85 17.42 -13.03
N GLN A 118 2.88 18.76 -13.11
CA GLN A 118 3.89 19.55 -12.40
C GLN A 118 3.68 19.47 -10.89
N ALA A 119 2.44 19.45 -10.43
CA ALA A 119 2.15 19.26 -9.01
C ALA A 119 2.64 17.90 -8.48
N VAL A 120 2.70 16.87 -9.34
CA VAL A 120 3.23 15.56 -8.95
C VAL A 120 4.74 15.63 -8.71
N LEU A 121 5.47 16.36 -9.53
CA LEU A 121 6.90 16.62 -9.34
C LEU A 121 7.13 17.50 -8.10
N ASP A 122 6.41 18.60 -8.01
CA ASP A 122 6.56 19.61 -6.95
C ASP A 122 6.23 19.05 -5.56
N TYR A 123 5.44 17.98 -5.48
CA TYR A 123 5.13 17.30 -4.23
C TYR A 123 6.37 16.73 -3.52
N SER A 124 7.46 16.53 -4.24
CA SER A 124 8.77 16.20 -3.67
C SER A 124 9.30 17.25 -2.68
N ASN A 125 8.80 18.49 -2.76
CA ASN A 125 9.12 19.56 -1.81
C ASN A 125 8.17 19.57 -0.57
N ILE A 126 7.13 18.75 -0.57
CA ILE A 126 6.10 18.67 0.47
C ILE A 126 6.26 17.40 1.31
N SER A 127 6.28 16.25 0.64
CA SER A 127 6.40 14.95 1.32
C SER A 127 7.85 14.48 1.36
N ARG A 128 8.34 14.17 2.56
CA ARG A 128 9.73 13.72 2.77
C ARG A 128 10.05 12.39 2.09
N ARG A 129 9.02 11.59 1.83
CA ARG A 129 9.17 10.25 1.23
C ARG A 129 8.86 10.22 -0.27
N TRP A 130 8.37 11.33 -0.86
CA TRP A 130 8.08 11.42 -2.28
C TRP A 130 9.27 12.00 -3.04
N SER A 131 9.90 11.22 -3.90
CA SER A 131 11.10 11.61 -4.64
C SER A 131 10.88 11.48 -6.15
N MET A 132 10.47 12.59 -6.78
CA MET A 132 10.27 12.68 -8.23
C MET A 132 10.92 13.95 -8.78
N PRO A 133 12.23 13.96 -9.02
CA PRO A 133 12.97 15.17 -9.42
C PRO A 133 12.64 15.62 -10.86
N ALA A 134 12.18 14.71 -11.71
CA ALA A 134 11.84 14.97 -13.10
C ALA A 134 10.80 13.96 -13.58
N ARG A 135 10.26 14.13 -14.81
CA ARG A 135 9.33 13.18 -15.43
C ARG A 135 9.96 11.83 -15.74
N TYR A 136 11.26 11.81 -15.94
CA TYR A 136 12.10 10.62 -16.09
C TYR A 136 13.45 10.91 -15.41
N TYR A 137 13.95 9.96 -14.67
CA TYR A 137 15.13 10.10 -13.83
C TYR A 137 15.75 8.73 -13.51
N THR A 138 16.99 8.74 -13.06
CA THR A 138 17.76 7.55 -12.64
C THR A 138 18.39 7.78 -11.28
#